data_bcea0f52945ba8b581c9624a92878cdc
#
_entry.id   bcea0f52945ba8b581c9624a92878cdc
#
_cell.length_a   1.000
_cell.length_b   1.000
_cell.length_c   1.000
_cell.angle_alpha   90.00
_cell.angle_beta   90.00
_cell.angle_gamma   90.00
#
_symmetry.space_group_name_H-M   'P 1'
#
loop_
_entity.id
_entity.type
_entity.pdbx_description
1 polymer ?
#
loop_
_entity_poly.entity_id
_entity_poly.type
_entity_poly.pdbx_seq_one_letter_code
_entity_poly.pdbx_strand_id
1 'polypeptide(L)'
;MSAIWQFWQTTRFRISLARPLVMGIVNVTPDSFSDGGRHASVSAALLHCEKLVAEGADLLDVGGESTRPGALAPDSEEEISRVLPVVAEALRLGVPLSVDTSNPELMRRALDMGVDIVNDVRALQRPDALACVAMHPDAGVCLMHMRGEPDTMQALADYGDVVAEVAAFLVQRLRVLEAAGIAAERVMFDPGIGFAKTPEHNLALLQRQAELCCSLPRPLLVGWSRKGTLGLITGRPVGERLAASVAAALASVDRGAAIVRVHDVAATVDALKVWQAVAPSAMSTITPKPAPAQTAR
;
A
#
# COMPACT_ATOMS: atom_id res chain seq x y z
N MET A 1 6.78 0.36 -20.20
CA MET A 1 7.86 -0.50 -19.64
C MET A 1 7.19 -1.72 -19.04
N SER A 2 7.60 -2.93 -19.44
CA SER A 2 7.07 -4.19 -18.90
C SER A 2 7.40 -4.25 -17.42
N ALA A 3 6.42 -4.55 -16.58
CA ALA A 3 6.60 -4.69 -15.13
C ALA A 3 7.66 -5.77 -14.88
N ILE A 4 8.79 -5.38 -14.30
CA ILE A 4 9.88 -6.29 -13.93
C ILE A 4 9.40 -7.30 -12.87
N TRP A 5 8.38 -6.91 -12.09
CA TRP A 5 7.81 -7.69 -11.00
C TRP A 5 6.48 -8.29 -11.41
N GLN A 6 6.41 -9.64 -11.43
CA GLN A 6 5.19 -10.34 -11.83
C GLN A 6 4.27 -10.63 -10.65
N PHE A 7 4.82 -10.78 -9.45
CA PHE A 7 4.07 -11.23 -8.28
C PHE A 7 4.57 -10.60 -6.98
N TRP A 8 3.65 -10.48 -6.03
CA TRP A 8 3.92 -10.23 -4.62
C TRP A 8 3.52 -11.47 -3.81
N GLN A 9 4.49 -12.07 -3.11
CA GLN A 9 4.24 -13.24 -2.27
C GLN A 9 3.64 -12.82 -0.94
N THR A 10 2.54 -13.44 -0.53
CA THR A 10 1.86 -13.23 0.76
C THR A 10 1.44 -14.56 1.36
N THR A 11 0.88 -14.56 2.58
CA THR A 11 0.56 -15.80 3.32
C THR A 11 -0.32 -16.76 2.53
N ARG A 12 -1.48 -16.31 2.09
CA ARG A 12 -2.47 -17.15 1.38
C ARG A 12 -2.46 -16.96 -0.13
N PHE A 13 -1.84 -15.88 -0.63
CA PHE A 13 -1.92 -15.49 -2.04
C PHE A 13 -0.55 -15.21 -2.64
N ARG A 14 -0.44 -15.55 -3.90
CA ARG A 14 0.60 -15.03 -4.80
C ARG A 14 -0.05 -13.99 -5.70
N ILE A 15 0.02 -12.73 -5.28
CA ILE A 15 -0.70 -11.63 -5.91
C ILE A 15 -0.05 -11.26 -7.23
N SER A 16 -0.79 -11.39 -8.35
CA SER A 16 -0.29 -10.98 -9.67
C SER A 16 -0.26 -9.46 -9.80
N LEU A 17 0.87 -8.92 -10.25
CA LEU A 17 1.08 -7.51 -10.54
C LEU A 17 1.05 -7.21 -12.05
N ALA A 18 0.42 -8.08 -12.85
CA ALA A 18 0.30 -7.90 -14.30
C ALA A 18 -0.57 -6.68 -14.68
N ARG A 19 -1.37 -6.18 -13.74
CA ARG A 19 -2.14 -4.95 -13.84
C ARG A 19 -2.02 -4.14 -12.55
N PRO A 20 -2.33 -2.84 -12.58
CA PRO A 20 -2.49 -2.05 -11.35
C PRO A 20 -3.59 -2.62 -10.45
N LEU A 21 -3.34 -2.67 -9.15
CA LEU A 21 -4.26 -3.18 -8.14
C LEU A 21 -4.77 -2.05 -7.24
N VAL A 22 -5.97 -2.25 -6.68
CA VAL A 22 -6.61 -1.31 -5.75
C VAL A 22 -6.64 -1.92 -4.34
N MET A 23 -5.95 -1.26 -3.39
CA MET A 23 -5.99 -1.58 -1.97
C MET A 23 -6.99 -0.64 -1.28
N GLY A 24 -8.07 -1.21 -0.75
CA GLY A 24 -9.10 -0.48 -0.02
C GLY A 24 -8.71 -0.22 1.43
N ILE A 25 -8.85 1.04 1.89
CA ILE A 25 -8.51 1.47 3.26
C ILE A 25 -9.69 1.22 4.19
N VAL A 26 -9.44 0.49 5.29
CA VAL A 26 -10.38 0.24 6.37
C VAL A 26 -9.83 0.78 7.68
N ASN A 27 -10.24 2.00 8.06
CA ASN A 27 -9.83 2.61 9.33
C ASN A 27 -10.76 2.17 10.46
N VAL A 28 -10.21 1.56 11.51
CA VAL A 28 -10.91 1.13 12.73
C VAL A 28 -10.53 2.06 13.88
N THR A 29 -10.65 3.38 13.64
CA THR A 29 -10.36 4.41 14.66
C THR A 29 -11.65 4.85 15.35
N PRO A 30 -11.59 5.42 16.58
CA PRO A 30 -12.77 5.89 17.31
C PRO A 30 -13.65 6.83 16.52
N ASP A 31 -13.04 7.73 15.75
CA ASP A 31 -13.76 8.72 14.93
C ASP A 31 -14.48 8.13 13.73
N SER A 32 -14.11 6.91 13.33
CA SER A 32 -14.65 6.28 12.12
C SER A 32 -16.01 5.61 12.34
N PHE A 33 -16.36 5.26 13.63
CA PHE A 33 -17.55 4.47 13.94
C PHE A 33 -18.17 4.84 15.32
N SER A 34 -18.26 6.14 15.64
CA SER A 34 -18.46 6.69 16.99
C SER A 34 -19.81 6.44 17.68
N ASP A 35 -20.85 5.95 16.99
CA ASP A 35 -22.23 6.04 17.51
C ASP A 35 -22.81 4.76 18.13
N GLY A 36 -22.07 3.67 18.31
CA GLY A 36 -22.72 2.41 18.69
C GLY A 36 -21.98 1.46 19.64
N GLY A 37 -20.88 1.86 20.24
CA GLY A 37 -20.05 0.98 21.08
C GLY A 37 -19.25 -0.05 20.28
N ARG A 38 -18.46 -0.91 20.99
CA ARG A 38 -17.45 -1.79 20.37
C ARG A 38 -18.01 -2.80 19.34
N HIS A 39 -19.15 -3.42 19.62
CA HIS A 39 -19.77 -4.38 18.69
C HIS A 39 -20.33 -3.71 17.43
N ALA A 40 -20.92 -2.53 17.56
CA ALA A 40 -21.41 -1.77 16.42
C ALA A 40 -20.26 -1.30 15.51
N SER A 41 -19.12 -0.93 16.09
CA SER A 41 -17.92 -0.53 15.33
C SER A 41 -17.31 -1.67 14.51
N VAL A 42 -17.26 -2.90 15.04
CA VAL A 42 -16.77 -4.08 14.32
C VAL A 42 -17.73 -4.43 13.17
N SER A 43 -19.04 -4.44 13.40
CA SER A 43 -20.03 -4.72 12.35
C SER A 43 -19.99 -3.67 11.24
N ALA A 44 -19.85 -2.39 11.59
CA ALA A 44 -19.76 -1.30 10.61
C ALA A 44 -18.45 -1.40 9.78
N ALA A 45 -17.32 -1.76 10.43
CA ALA A 45 -16.06 -1.98 9.74
C ALA A 45 -16.13 -3.18 8.79
N LEU A 46 -16.79 -4.27 9.19
CA LEU A 46 -16.99 -5.43 8.34
C LEU A 46 -17.88 -5.11 7.13
N LEU A 47 -19.03 -4.44 7.33
CA LEU A 47 -19.85 -3.95 6.23
C LEU A 47 -19.07 -3.04 5.28
N HIS A 48 -18.16 -2.24 5.81
CA HIS A 48 -17.27 -1.43 4.98
C HIS A 48 -16.28 -2.30 4.18
N CYS A 49 -15.69 -3.34 4.77
CA CYS A 49 -14.85 -4.31 4.07
C CYS A 49 -15.62 -4.97 2.91
N GLU A 50 -16.82 -5.49 3.18
CA GLU A 50 -17.70 -6.12 2.19
C GLU A 50 -18.03 -5.15 1.04
N LYS A 51 -18.36 -3.90 1.38
CA LYS A 51 -18.60 -2.84 0.40
C LYS A 51 -17.38 -2.61 -0.49
N LEU A 52 -16.18 -2.45 0.08
CA LEU A 52 -14.97 -2.22 -0.71
C LEU A 52 -14.65 -3.39 -1.64
N VAL A 53 -14.87 -4.64 -1.19
CA VAL A 53 -14.73 -5.84 -2.04
C VAL A 53 -15.75 -5.82 -3.18
N ALA A 54 -17.01 -5.51 -2.89
CA ALA A 54 -18.07 -5.39 -3.90
C ALA A 54 -17.79 -4.24 -4.91
N GLU A 55 -17.13 -3.18 -4.47
CA GLU A 55 -16.67 -2.07 -5.31
C GLU A 55 -15.44 -2.43 -6.18
N GLY A 56 -14.84 -3.61 -5.96
CA GLY A 56 -13.73 -4.14 -6.74
C GLY A 56 -12.35 -3.89 -6.14
N ALA A 57 -12.22 -3.74 -4.83
CA ALA A 57 -10.92 -3.77 -4.16
C ALA A 57 -10.26 -5.13 -4.39
N ASP A 58 -8.99 -5.13 -4.82
CA ASP A 58 -8.19 -6.34 -4.98
C ASP A 58 -7.66 -6.86 -3.64
N LEU A 59 -7.46 -5.97 -2.67
CA LEU A 59 -7.00 -6.28 -1.31
C LEU A 59 -7.52 -5.20 -0.34
N LEU A 60 -7.61 -5.56 0.94
CA LEU A 60 -8.02 -4.66 2.01
C LEU A 60 -6.85 -4.37 2.95
N ASP A 61 -6.81 -3.17 3.53
CA ASP A 61 -5.80 -2.74 4.49
C ASP A 61 -6.49 -2.20 5.75
N VAL A 62 -6.41 -2.96 6.85
CA VAL A 62 -7.13 -2.69 8.11
C VAL A 62 -6.17 -2.07 9.11
N GLY A 63 -6.45 -0.84 9.56
CA GLY A 63 -5.61 -0.13 10.52
C GLY A 63 -6.38 0.46 11.69
N GLY A 64 -5.80 0.36 12.90
CA GLY A 64 -6.35 0.90 14.17
C GLY A 64 -5.64 2.16 14.67
N GLU A 65 -4.48 2.49 14.12
CA GLU A 65 -3.72 3.70 14.43
C GLU A 65 -4.05 4.82 13.43
N SER A 66 -4.33 6.03 13.91
CA SER A 66 -4.38 7.21 13.04
C SER A 66 -2.96 7.71 12.81
N THR A 67 -2.47 7.62 11.58
CA THR A 67 -1.14 8.11 11.18
C THR A 67 -1.18 9.54 10.60
N ARG A 68 -2.28 10.29 10.84
CA ARG A 68 -2.39 11.71 10.43
C ARG A 68 -1.38 12.56 11.20
N PRO A 69 -0.86 13.65 10.60
CA PRO A 69 0.00 14.58 11.32
C PRO A 69 -0.61 15.03 12.65
N GLY A 70 0.15 14.90 13.74
CA GLY A 70 -0.29 15.29 15.09
C GLY A 70 -1.17 14.25 15.81
N ALA A 71 -1.47 13.11 15.21
CA ALA A 71 -2.21 12.06 15.89
C ALA A 71 -1.31 11.34 16.92
N LEU A 72 -1.87 11.11 18.11
CA LEU A 72 -1.22 10.28 19.13
C LEU A 72 -1.45 8.80 18.79
N ALA A 73 -0.40 7.99 18.95
CA ALA A 73 -0.52 6.54 18.82
C ALA A 73 -1.47 6.02 19.92
N PRO A 74 -2.39 5.10 19.60
CA PRO A 74 -3.22 4.43 20.60
C PRO A 74 -2.35 3.57 21.52
N ASP A 75 -2.89 3.24 22.70
CA ASP A 75 -2.32 2.16 23.51
C ASP A 75 -2.36 0.83 22.76
N SER A 76 -1.36 -0.02 22.98
CA SER A 76 -1.20 -1.30 22.28
C SER A 76 -2.45 -2.19 22.39
N GLU A 77 -2.97 -2.37 23.60
CA GLU A 77 -4.16 -3.20 23.83
C GLU A 77 -5.44 -2.58 23.22
N GLU A 78 -5.52 -1.26 23.17
CA GLU A 78 -6.61 -0.55 22.53
C GLU A 78 -6.61 -0.80 21.02
N GLU A 79 -5.46 -0.68 20.35
CA GLU A 79 -5.31 -0.98 18.92
C GLU A 79 -5.68 -2.43 18.60
N ILE A 80 -5.12 -3.39 19.36
CA ILE A 80 -5.39 -4.82 19.25
C ILE A 80 -6.90 -5.11 19.38
N SER A 81 -7.52 -4.53 20.40
CA SER A 81 -8.96 -4.76 20.68
C SER A 81 -9.90 -4.24 19.60
N ARG A 82 -9.45 -3.28 18.79
CA ARG A 82 -10.20 -2.72 17.65
C ARG A 82 -9.98 -3.54 16.39
N VAL A 83 -8.73 -3.88 16.09
CA VAL A 83 -8.34 -4.45 14.80
C VAL A 83 -8.63 -5.94 14.71
N LEU A 84 -8.25 -6.74 15.71
CA LEU A 84 -8.35 -8.21 15.61
C LEU A 84 -9.76 -8.74 15.38
N PRO A 85 -10.83 -8.21 16.00
CA PRO A 85 -12.19 -8.68 15.70
C PRO A 85 -12.62 -8.44 14.25
N VAL A 86 -12.17 -7.32 13.64
CA VAL A 86 -12.45 -7.03 12.23
C VAL A 86 -11.64 -7.95 11.33
N VAL A 87 -10.36 -8.16 11.63
CA VAL A 87 -9.48 -9.09 10.91
C VAL A 87 -10.06 -10.50 10.90
N ALA A 88 -10.55 -11.01 12.04
CA ALA A 88 -11.12 -12.36 12.16
C ALA A 88 -12.24 -12.62 11.14
N GLU A 89 -13.12 -11.65 10.94
CA GLU A 89 -14.24 -11.77 10.01
C GLU A 89 -13.80 -11.42 8.56
N ALA A 90 -12.98 -10.39 8.37
CA ALA A 90 -12.53 -9.96 7.05
C ALA A 90 -11.69 -11.03 6.33
N LEU A 91 -10.98 -11.91 7.05
CA LEU A 91 -10.25 -13.05 6.48
C LEU A 91 -11.14 -13.99 5.63
N ARG A 92 -12.47 -13.98 5.89
CA ARG A 92 -13.45 -14.81 5.17
C ARG A 92 -13.90 -14.21 3.84
N LEU A 93 -13.54 -12.96 3.53
CA LEU A 93 -13.99 -12.26 2.32
C LEU A 93 -13.28 -12.74 1.05
N GLY A 94 -12.26 -13.61 1.16
CA GLY A 94 -11.62 -14.25 0.01
C GLY A 94 -10.66 -13.35 -0.79
N VAL A 95 -10.32 -12.18 -0.27
CA VAL A 95 -9.30 -11.27 -0.82
C VAL A 95 -8.09 -11.20 0.11
N PRO A 96 -6.90 -10.82 -0.39
CA PRO A 96 -5.75 -10.58 0.47
C PRO A 96 -6.05 -9.50 1.51
N LEU A 97 -5.67 -9.78 2.76
CA LEU A 97 -5.89 -8.90 3.90
C LEU A 97 -4.54 -8.41 4.43
N SER A 98 -4.41 -7.09 4.54
CA SER A 98 -3.29 -6.39 5.15
C SER A 98 -3.68 -5.83 6.51
N VAL A 99 -2.76 -5.84 7.47
CA VAL A 99 -2.87 -5.10 8.72
C VAL A 99 -1.91 -3.91 8.69
N ASP A 100 -2.47 -2.68 8.82
CA ASP A 100 -1.70 -1.42 8.88
C ASP A 100 -1.38 -1.12 10.34
N THR A 101 -0.19 -1.50 10.77
CA THR A 101 0.26 -1.35 12.16
C THR A 101 1.78 -1.35 12.27
N SER A 102 2.27 -0.65 13.30
CA SER A 102 3.67 -0.75 13.76
C SER A 102 3.80 -1.44 15.13
N ASN A 103 2.72 -2.00 15.65
CA ASN A 103 2.67 -2.69 16.93
C ASN A 103 3.07 -4.17 16.75
N PRO A 104 4.21 -4.64 17.28
CA PRO A 104 4.69 -6.01 17.05
C PRO A 104 3.74 -7.08 17.60
N GLU A 105 3.03 -6.81 18.69
CA GLU A 105 2.09 -7.78 19.26
C GLU A 105 0.83 -7.90 18.38
N LEU A 106 0.34 -6.80 17.81
CA LEU A 106 -0.74 -6.85 16.83
C LEU A 106 -0.29 -7.57 15.55
N MET A 107 0.92 -7.29 15.05
CA MET A 107 1.50 -8.01 13.90
C MET A 107 1.49 -9.52 14.15
N ARG A 108 2.03 -9.95 15.30
CA ARG A 108 2.12 -11.37 15.65
C ARG A 108 0.74 -12.03 15.68
N ARG A 109 -0.23 -11.45 16.42
CA ARG A 109 -1.58 -12.02 16.54
C ARG A 109 -2.31 -12.05 15.19
N ALA A 110 -2.18 -11.02 14.39
CA ALA A 110 -2.79 -10.96 13.07
C ALA A 110 -2.20 -12.01 12.11
N LEU A 111 -0.88 -12.17 12.11
CA LEU A 111 -0.19 -13.18 11.31
C LEU A 111 -0.52 -14.61 11.77
N ASP A 112 -0.59 -14.86 13.09
CA ASP A 112 -1.05 -16.15 13.66
C ASP A 112 -2.49 -16.49 13.22
N MET A 113 -3.33 -15.49 12.96
CA MET A 113 -4.69 -15.67 12.41
C MET A 113 -4.70 -15.91 10.90
N GLY A 114 -3.59 -15.74 10.20
CA GLY A 114 -3.47 -15.94 8.75
C GLY A 114 -3.65 -14.68 7.92
N VAL A 115 -3.40 -13.48 8.48
CA VAL A 115 -3.31 -12.24 7.69
C VAL A 115 -2.20 -12.37 6.65
N ASP A 116 -2.43 -11.80 5.49
CA ASP A 116 -1.54 -11.96 4.34
C ASP A 116 -0.35 -11.01 4.36
N ILE A 117 -0.56 -9.78 4.86
CA ILE A 117 0.39 -8.67 4.71
C ILE A 117 0.46 -7.87 6.01
N VAL A 118 1.68 -7.49 6.38
CA VAL A 118 1.93 -6.41 7.33
C VAL A 118 2.31 -5.15 6.54
N ASN A 119 1.52 -4.09 6.72
CA ASN A 119 1.82 -2.76 6.20
C ASN A 119 2.30 -1.89 7.36
N ASP A 120 3.60 -1.51 7.36
CA ASP A 120 4.19 -0.78 8.47
C ASP A 120 4.79 0.56 8.04
N VAL A 121 4.14 1.64 8.49
CA VAL A 121 4.60 3.02 8.22
C VAL A 121 5.99 3.31 8.80
N ARG A 122 6.46 2.50 9.74
CA ARG A 122 7.80 2.59 10.35
C ARG A 122 8.79 1.57 9.78
N ALA A 123 8.41 0.85 8.72
CA ALA A 123 9.29 -0.08 8.00
C ALA A 123 9.99 -1.12 8.89
N LEU A 124 9.26 -1.71 9.84
CA LEU A 124 9.72 -2.71 10.81
C LEU A 124 10.92 -2.24 11.65
N GLN A 125 10.94 -0.95 12.02
CA GLN A 125 12.03 -0.39 12.83
C GLN A 125 11.74 -0.45 14.33
N ARG A 126 10.49 -0.70 14.76
CA ARG A 126 10.20 -0.92 16.18
C ARG A 126 10.85 -2.21 16.68
N PRO A 127 11.28 -2.25 17.95
CA PRO A 127 11.78 -3.49 18.56
C PRO A 127 10.80 -4.64 18.31
N ASP A 128 11.33 -5.84 18.03
CA ASP A 128 10.60 -7.10 17.77
C ASP A 128 9.76 -7.16 16.49
N ALA A 129 9.45 -6.03 15.79
CA ALA A 129 8.65 -6.03 14.57
C ALA A 129 9.28 -6.88 13.45
N LEU A 130 10.58 -6.71 13.22
CA LEU A 130 11.32 -7.48 12.21
C LEU A 130 11.34 -8.97 12.55
N ALA A 131 11.63 -9.32 13.80
CA ALA A 131 11.67 -10.72 14.26
C ALA A 131 10.29 -11.37 14.15
N CYS A 132 9.23 -10.65 14.50
CA CYS A 132 7.85 -11.12 14.37
C CYS A 132 7.52 -11.53 12.93
N VAL A 133 7.81 -10.67 11.94
CA VAL A 133 7.52 -10.97 10.52
C VAL A 133 8.46 -12.05 9.97
N ALA A 134 9.71 -12.13 10.45
CA ALA A 134 10.65 -13.17 10.03
C ALA A 134 10.22 -14.58 10.47
N MET A 135 9.50 -14.71 11.59
CA MET A 135 8.95 -15.99 12.06
C MET A 135 7.76 -16.50 11.21
N HIS A 136 7.16 -15.66 10.37
CA HIS A 136 6.06 -16.02 9.47
C HIS A 136 6.57 -16.05 8.03
N PRO A 137 7.04 -17.20 7.51
CA PRO A 137 7.87 -17.29 6.30
C PRO A 137 7.18 -16.84 5.02
N ASP A 138 5.85 -16.82 4.98
CA ASP A 138 5.09 -16.50 3.77
C ASP A 138 4.42 -15.10 3.82
N ALA A 139 4.43 -14.42 4.97
CA ALA A 139 3.75 -13.12 5.12
C ALA A 139 4.36 -12.05 4.21
N GLY A 140 3.52 -11.34 3.46
CA GLY A 140 3.90 -10.16 2.69
C GLY A 140 4.20 -8.97 3.61
N VAL A 141 5.03 -8.06 3.14
CA VAL A 141 5.41 -6.85 3.88
C VAL A 141 5.35 -5.63 2.97
N CYS A 142 4.69 -4.57 3.41
CA CYS A 142 4.81 -3.24 2.80
C CYS A 142 5.65 -2.35 3.72
N LEU A 143 6.75 -1.83 3.20
CA LEU A 143 7.68 -0.95 3.91
C LEU A 143 7.49 0.47 3.44
N MET A 144 7.10 1.38 4.35
CA MET A 144 6.93 2.79 4.01
C MET A 144 8.13 3.62 4.48
N HIS A 145 8.48 4.64 3.68
CA HIS A 145 9.44 5.67 4.09
C HIS A 145 8.80 6.77 4.91
N MET A 146 9.29 6.98 6.12
CA MET A 146 8.98 8.12 6.99
C MET A 146 10.23 8.54 7.77
N ARG A 147 10.33 9.80 8.18
CA ARG A 147 11.30 10.30 9.18
C ARG A 147 10.58 10.65 10.47
N GLY A 148 11.12 10.22 11.62
CA GLY A 148 10.49 10.44 12.93
C GLY A 148 9.20 9.64 13.12
N GLU A 149 8.31 10.19 13.93
CA GLU A 149 7.02 9.62 14.29
C GLU A 149 5.88 10.49 13.71
N PRO A 150 4.63 9.97 13.54
CA PRO A 150 3.52 10.73 12.95
C PRO A 150 3.23 12.08 13.62
N ASP A 151 3.46 12.21 14.92
CA ASP A 151 3.27 13.45 15.68
C ASP A 151 4.36 14.49 15.45
N THR A 152 5.59 14.06 15.14
CA THR A 152 6.79 14.94 15.02
C THR A 152 7.34 15.01 13.59
N MET A 153 6.91 14.14 12.69
CA MET A 153 7.51 13.92 11.36
C MET A 153 7.58 15.18 10.49
N GLN A 154 6.65 16.12 10.61
CA GLN A 154 6.61 17.30 9.74
C GLN A 154 7.79 18.26 9.99
N ALA A 155 8.33 18.28 11.21
CA ALA A 155 9.55 19.05 11.52
C ALA A 155 10.82 18.45 10.89
N LEU A 156 10.75 17.20 10.41
CA LEU A 156 11.87 16.46 9.80
C LEU A 156 11.78 16.40 8.27
N ALA A 157 10.90 17.18 7.66
CA ALA A 157 10.70 17.23 6.21
C ALA A 157 11.79 18.07 5.50
N ASP A 158 13.05 17.68 5.67
CA ASP A 158 14.22 18.32 5.08
C ASP A 158 14.99 17.30 4.23
N TYR A 159 15.10 17.52 2.91
CA TYR A 159 15.73 16.64 1.94
C TYR A 159 16.59 17.44 0.96
N GLY A 160 17.77 16.94 0.65
CA GLY A 160 18.56 17.42 -0.48
C GLY A 160 17.96 16.94 -1.82
N ASP A 161 17.66 15.65 -1.93
CA ASP A 161 16.89 15.03 -3.02
C ASP A 161 15.95 13.97 -2.44
N VAL A 162 14.67 14.31 -2.30
CA VAL A 162 13.68 13.42 -1.69
C VAL A 162 13.54 12.08 -2.42
N VAL A 163 13.69 12.03 -3.75
CA VAL A 163 13.57 10.80 -4.54
C VAL A 163 14.73 9.86 -4.26
N ALA A 164 15.94 10.39 -4.31
CA ALA A 164 17.16 9.62 -4.05
C ALA A 164 17.23 9.12 -2.60
N GLU A 165 16.84 9.96 -1.63
CA GLU A 165 16.90 9.61 -0.22
C GLU A 165 15.82 8.59 0.18
N VAL A 166 14.61 8.69 -0.37
CA VAL A 166 13.55 7.69 -0.22
C VAL A 166 14.00 6.35 -0.82
N ALA A 167 14.57 6.36 -2.03
CA ALA A 167 15.08 5.14 -2.65
C ALA A 167 16.17 4.48 -1.80
N ALA A 168 17.15 5.26 -1.34
CA ALA A 168 18.26 4.77 -0.51
C ALA A 168 17.76 4.12 0.79
N PHE A 169 16.80 4.77 1.47
CA PHE A 169 16.18 4.21 2.68
C PHE A 169 15.49 2.87 2.41
N LEU A 170 14.63 2.80 1.40
CA LEU A 170 13.87 1.58 1.08
C LEU A 170 14.80 0.42 0.69
N VAL A 171 15.85 0.69 -0.10
CA VAL A 171 16.85 -0.31 -0.45
C VAL A 171 17.63 -0.77 0.78
N GLN A 172 18.02 0.14 1.67
CA GLN A 172 18.66 -0.22 2.94
C GLN A 172 17.75 -1.10 3.81
N ARG A 173 16.45 -0.75 3.92
CA ARG A 173 15.50 -1.56 4.68
C ARG A 173 15.34 -2.96 4.10
N LEU A 174 15.27 -3.09 2.77
CA LEU A 174 15.23 -4.41 2.13
C LEU A 174 16.42 -5.28 2.54
N ARG A 175 17.65 -4.74 2.50
CA ARG A 175 18.86 -5.47 2.92
C ARG A 175 18.77 -5.97 4.36
N VAL A 176 18.19 -5.18 5.26
CA VAL A 176 17.97 -5.57 6.66
C VAL A 176 16.97 -6.74 6.75
N LEU A 177 15.90 -6.71 5.96
CA LEU A 177 14.92 -7.79 5.90
C LEU A 177 15.52 -9.08 5.33
N GLU A 178 16.27 -8.97 4.23
CA GLU A 178 16.95 -10.12 3.62
C GLU A 178 17.98 -10.76 4.59
N ALA A 179 18.73 -9.94 5.33
CA ALA A 179 19.62 -10.42 6.36
C ALA A 179 18.90 -11.14 7.53
N ALA A 180 17.63 -10.82 7.77
CA ALA A 180 16.76 -11.50 8.73
C ALA A 180 16.01 -12.72 8.12
N GLY A 181 16.31 -13.10 6.87
CA GLY A 181 15.70 -14.25 6.19
C GLY A 181 14.36 -13.96 5.51
N ILE A 182 13.95 -12.70 5.40
CA ILE A 182 12.72 -12.32 4.67
C ILE A 182 13.06 -12.17 3.18
N ALA A 183 12.49 -13.05 2.35
CA ALA A 183 12.73 -13.06 0.92
C ALA A 183 12.22 -11.78 0.24
N ALA A 184 12.97 -11.27 -0.74
CA ALA A 184 12.63 -10.02 -1.42
C ALA A 184 11.25 -10.05 -2.11
N GLU A 185 10.80 -11.22 -2.59
CA GLU A 185 9.49 -11.41 -3.23
C GLU A 185 8.30 -11.12 -2.31
N ARG A 186 8.53 -11.11 -1.02
CA ARG A 186 7.55 -10.76 0.04
C ARG A 186 7.42 -9.26 0.26
N VAL A 187 8.32 -8.44 -0.31
CA VAL A 187 8.43 -7.02 0.01
C VAL A 187 7.81 -6.14 -1.07
N MET A 188 6.99 -5.19 -0.64
CA MET A 188 6.45 -4.06 -1.39
C MET A 188 6.98 -2.76 -0.76
N PHE A 189 7.20 -1.72 -1.55
CA PHE A 189 7.63 -0.42 -1.06
C PHE A 189 6.54 0.64 -1.14
N ASP A 190 6.55 1.58 -0.19
CA ASP A 190 5.73 2.79 -0.21
C ASP A 190 6.62 4.03 0.00
N PRO A 191 6.61 5.03 -0.88
CA PRO A 191 7.40 6.24 -0.74
C PRO A 191 6.96 7.14 0.42
N GLY A 192 5.81 6.87 1.05
CA GLY A 192 5.30 7.61 2.20
C GLY A 192 4.83 9.02 1.83
N ILE A 193 3.91 9.14 0.88
CA ILE A 193 3.31 10.43 0.51
C ILE A 193 2.63 11.07 1.73
N GLY A 194 3.04 12.32 2.07
CA GLY A 194 2.50 13.05 3.21
C GLY A 194 3.13 12.72 4.56
N PHE A 195 4.11 11.80 4.60
CA PHE A 195 4.85 11.45 5.83
C PHE A 195 6.24 12.08 5.82
N ALA A 196 6.51 12.99 6.76
CA ALA A 196 7.74 13.78 6.83
C ALA A 196 8.10 14.43 5.47
N LYS A 197 7.13 14.97 4.76
CA LYS A 197 7.30 15.56 3.43
C LYS A 197 6.47 16.82 3.26
N THR A 198 7.08 17.86 2.67
CA THR A 198 6.35 19.06 2.25
C THR A 198 5.49 18.77 1.02
N PRO A 199 4.56 19.64 0.63
CA PRO A 199 3.83 19.52 -0.63
C PRO A 199 4.74 19.39 -1.85
N GLU A 200 5.85 20.13 -1.89
CA GLU A 200 6.84 20.13 -2.96
C GLU A 200 7.55 18.78 -3.04
N HIS A 201 7.93 18.19 -1.88
CA HIS A 201 8.52 16.85 -1.81
C HIS A 201 7.54 15.78 -2.32
N ASN A 202 6.26 15.87 -1.95
CA ASN A 202 5.25 14.94 -2.44
C ASN A 202 5.06 15.06 -3.97
N LEU A 203 5.02 16.27 -4.51
CA LEU A 203 4.94 16.51 -5.95
C LEU A 203 6.18 16.03 -6.69
N ALA A 204 7.39 16.25 -6.15
CA ALA A 204 8.63 15.74 -6.73
C ALA A 204 8.62 14.20 -6.79
N LEU A 205 8.14 13.52 -5.74
CA LEU A 205 7.98 12.06 -5.73
C LEU A 205 7.01 11.59 -6.83
N LEU A 206 5.89 12.26 -7.06
CA LEU A 206 4.97 11.92 -8.14
C LEU A 206 5.55 12.22 -9.52
N GLN A 207 6.14 13.40 -9.71
CA GLN A 207 6.73 13.82 -10.97
C GLN A 207 7.85 12.87 -11.41
N ARG A 208 8.71 12.46 -10.48
CA ARG A 208 9.88 11.60 -10.70
C ARG A 208 9.62 10.14 -10.29
N GLN A 209 8.37 9.71 -10.12
CA GLN A 209 8.04 8.34 -9.65
C GLN A 209 8.58 7.26 -10.59
N ALA A 210 8.62 7.49 -11.91
CA ALA A 210 9.21 6.52 -12.84
C ALA A 210 10.72 6.33 -12.58
N GLU A 211 11.46 7.38 -12.22
CA GLU A 211 12.86 7.31 -11.79
C GLU A 211 12.97 6.52 -10.48
N LEU A 212 12.11 6.80 -9.50
CA LEU A 212 12.04 6.05 -8.25
C LEU A 212 11.80 4.55 -8.52
N CYS A 213 10.80 4.21 -9.34
CA CYS A 213 10.50 2.81 -9.69
C CYS A 213 11.68 2.11 -10.38
N CYS A 214 12.45 2.82 -11.20
CA CYS A 214 13.64 2.26 -11.86
C CYS A 214 14.81 2.03 -10.89
N SER A 215 14.88 2.81 -9.82
CA SER A 215 15.95 2.70 -8.80
C SER A 215 15.65 1.67 -7.71
N LEU A 216 14.40 1.23 -7.60
CA LEU A 216 13.97 0.29 -6.58
C LEU A 216 14.00 -1.16 -7.07
N PRO A 217 14.49 -2.11 -6.25
CA PRO A 217 14.52 -3.53 -6.59
C PRO A 217 13.19 -4.26 -6.31
N ARG A 218 12.15 -3.56 -5.86
CA ARG A 218 10.82 -4.12 -5.56
C ARG A 218 9.72 -3.16 -6.01
N PRO A 219 8.48 -3.67 -6.25
CA PRO A 219 7.37 -2.87 -6.73
C PRO A 219 6.90 -1.82 -5.72
N LEU A 220 6.19 -0.81 -6.23
CA LEU A 220 5.74 0.35 -5.46
C LEU A 220 4.22 0.33 -5.24
N LEU A 221 3.82 0.50 -3.98
CA LEU A 221 2.47 0.87 -3.55
C LEU A 221 2.46 2.37 -3.26
N VAL A 222 1.39 3.08 -3.62
CA VAL A 222 1.30 4.52 -3.39
C VAL A 222 -0.07 4.93 -2.84
N GLY A 223 -0.06 5.74 -1.77
CA GLY A 223 -1.26 6.24 -1.09
C GLY A 223 -1.45 7.75 -1.24
N TRP A 224 -2.12 8.22 -2.31
CA TRP A 224 -2.45 9.64 -2.51
C TRP A 224 -3.83 10.05 -1.98
N SER A 225 -4.70 9.08 -1.73
CA SER A 225 -6.11 9.31 -1.47
C SER A 225 -6.34 10.29 -0.32
N ARG A 226 -7.06 11.38 -0.63
CA ARG A 226 -7.47 12.45 0.29
C ARG A 226 -6.32 13.22 0.98
N LYS A 227 -5.06 13.06 0.53
CA LYS A 227 -3.88 13.69 1.14
C LYS A 227 -3.94 15.24 1.09
N GLY A 228 -3.26 15.88 2.08
CA GLY A 228 -3.24 17.33 2.23
C GLY A 228 -2.72 18.08 1.00
N THR A 229 -1.68 17.57 0.35
CA THR A 229 -1.12 18.14 -0.90
C THR A 229 -2.19 18.30 -1.99
N LEU A 230 -3.13 17.35 -2.13
CA LEU A 230 -4.22 17.47 -3.09
C LEU A 230 -5.19 18.59 -2.72
N GLY A 231 -5.43 18.79 -1.42
CA GLY A 231 -6.23 19.91 -0.94
C GLY A 231 -5.59 21.25 -1.20
N LEU A 232 -4.26 21.37 -1.07
CA LEU A 232 -3.52 22.60 -1.39
C LEU A 232 -3.59 22.93 -2.89
N ILE A 233 -3.46 21.92 -3.77
CA ILE A 233 -3.54 22.12 -5.22
C ILE A 233 -4.94 22.58 -5.67
N THR A 234 -5.99 21.97 -5.08
CA THR A 234 -7.37 22.12 -5.56
C THR A 234 -8.18 23.14 -4.79
N GLY A 235 -7.71 23.59 -3.62
CA GLY A 235 -8.47 24.40 -2.67
C GLY A 235 -9.61 23.61 -1.97
N ARG A 236 -9.68 22.28 -2.11
CA ARG A 236 -10.80 21.47 -1.62
C ARG A 236 -10.57 20.91 -0.22
N PRO A 237 -11.60 20.92 0.65
CA PRO A 237 -11.57 20.24 1.93
C PRO A 237 -11.48 18.71 1.73
N VAL A 238 -11.14 17.97 2.79
CA VAL A 238 -10.82 16.54 2.72
C VAL A 238 -11.95 15.69 2.10
N GLY A 239 -13.21 16.02 2.39
CA GLY A 239 -14.39 15.30 1.85
C GLY A 239 -14.65 15.51 0.36
N GLU A 240 -14.04 16.51 -0.26
CA GLU A 240 -14.26 16.90 -1.66
C GLU A 240 -13.07 16.58 -2.58
N ARG A 241 -12.11 15.76 -2.11
CA ARG A 241 -10.87 15.43 -2.85
C ARG A 241 -10.98 14.19 -3.73
N LEU A 242 -12.20 13.71 -4.03
CA LEU A 242 -12.39 12.50 -4.83
C LEU A 242 -11.69 12.59 -6.19
N ALA A 243 -12.04 13.59 -7.00
CA ALA A 243 -11.47 13.76 -8.34
C ALA A 243 -9.94 13.90 -8.30
N ALA A 244 -9.40 14.68 -7.35
CA ALA A 244 -7.95 14.83 -7.17
C ALA A 244 -7.28 13.53 -6.74
N SER A 245 -7.93 12.73 -5.88
CA SER A 245 -7.42 11.42 -5.43
C SER A 245 -7.33 10.44 -6.60
N VAL A 246 -8.38 10.36 -7.43
CA VAL A 246 -8.40 9.51 -8.63
C VAL A 246 -7.36 9.97 -9.65
N ALA A 247 -7.24 11.26 -9.91
CA ALA A 247 -6.23 11.80 -10.83
C ALA A 247 -4.80 11.45 -10.37
N ALA A 248 -4.50 11.60 -9.09
CA ALA A 248 -3.19 11.24 -8.53
C ALA A 248 -2.93 9.73 -8.57
N ALA A 249 -3.96 8.89 -8.36
CA ALA A 249 -3.86 7.44 -8.50
C ALA A 249 -3.51 7.04 -9.95
N LEU A 250 -4.23 7.58 -10.95
CA LEU A 250 -3.94 7.34 -12.37
C LEU A 250 -2.54 7.83 -12.76
N ALA A 251 -2.16 9.03 -12.31
CA ALA A 251 -0.82 9.57 -12.54
C ALA A 251 0.29 8.70 -11.93
N SER A 252 0.02 8.06 -10.77
CA SER A 252 0.95 7.13 -10.14
C SER A 252 1.06 5.82 -10.93
N VAL A 253 -0.06 5.27 -11.39
CA VAL A 253 -0.09 4.05 -12.21
C VAL A 253 0.65 4.25 -13.54
N ASP A 254 0.42 5.37 -14.20
CA ASP A 254 1.12 5.74 -15.44
C ASP A 254 2.65 5.82 -15.25
N ARG A 255 3.09 6.11 -14.03
CA ARG A 255 4.51 6.20 -13.63
C ARG A 255 5.04 4.95 -12.91
N GLY A 256 4.31 3.83 -12.98
CA GLY A 256 4.80 2.51 -12.56
C GLY A 256 4.40 2.06 -11.16
N ALA A 257 3.44 2.69 -10.49
CA ALA A 257 2.86 2.14 -9.26
C ALA A 257 2.14 0.81 -9.58
N ALA A 258 2.45 -0.23 -8.81
CA ALA A 258 1.80 -1.52 -8.91
C ALA A 258 0.47 -1.57 -8.16
N ILE A 259 0.39 -0.85 -7.04
CA ILE A 259 -0.79 -0.80 -6.17
C ILE A 259 -1.10 0.65 -5.81
N VAL A 260 -2.39 1.03 -5.84
CA VAL A 260 -2.89 2.29 -5.29
C VAL A 260 -3.74 2.03 -4.06
N ARG A 261 -3.38 2.66 -2.92
CA ARG A 261 -4.08 2.56 -1.65
C ARG A 261 -5.07 3.72 -1.51
N VAL A 262 -6.38 3.41 -1.45
CA VAL A 262 -7.43 4.40 -1.61
C VAL A 262 -8.61 4.22 -0.65
N HIS A 263 -9.33 5.33 -0.35
CA HIS A 263 -10.62 5.30 0.35
C HIS A 263 -11.79 5.07 -0.62
N ASP A 264 -11.68 5.59 -1.84
CA ASP A 264 -12.79 5.68 -2.81
C ASP A 264 -12.58 4.62 -3.91
N VAL A 265 -12.85 3.34 -3.55
CA VAL A 265 -12.54 2.16 -4.37
C VAL A 265 -13.29 2.19 -5.69
N ALA A 266 -14.63 2.30 -5.69
CA ALA A 266 -15.44 2.24 -6.90
C ALA A 266 -14.97 3.23 -7.98
N ALA A 267 -14.77 4.51 -7.61
CA ALA A 267 -14.32 5.55 -8.53
C ALA A 267 -12.90 5.29 -9.07
N THR A 268 -12.01 4.73 -8.22
CA THR A 268 -10.64 4.40 -8.64
C THR A 268 -10.63 3.20 -9.59
N VAL A 269 -11.41 2.16 -9.29
CA VAL A 269 -11.55 0.97 -10.15
C VAL A 269 -12.10 1.35 -11.52
N ASP A 270 -13.16 2.19 -11.58
CA ASP A 270 -13.72 2.63 -12.85
C ASP A 270 -12.72 3.47 -13.66
N ALA A 271 -11.99 4.36 -13.01
CA ALA A 271 -10.94 5.15 -13.66
C ALA A 271 -9.80 4.26 -14.19
N LEU A 272 -9.40 3.22 -13.43
CA LEU A 272 -8.38 2.26 -13.89
C LEU A 272 -8.85 1.41 -15.06
N LYS A 273 -10.14 1.02 -15.12
CA LYS A 273 -10.70 0.32 -16.29
C LYS A 273 -10.60 1.17 -17.55
N VAL A 274 -10.93 2.47 -17.44
CA VAL A 274 -10.78 3.41 -18.58
C VAL A 274 -9.31 3.56 -18.96
N TRP A 275 -8.43 3.76 -17.98
CA TRP A 275 -6.98 3.85 -18.23
C TRP A 275 -6.43 2.61 -18.92
N GLN A 276 -6.80 1.39 -18.48
CA GLN A 276 -6.39 0.13 -19.10
C GLN A 276 -6.91 -0.01 -20.54
N ALA A 277 -8.12 0.45 -20.82
CA ALA A 277 -8.72 0.37 -22.14
C ALA A 277 -8.01 1.26 -23.18
N VAL A 278 -7.39 2.36 -22.72
CA VAL A 278 -6.67 3.32 -23.59
C VAL A 278 -5.15 3.18 -23.50
N ALA A 279 -4.64 2.45 -22.52
CA ALA A 279 -3.21 2.18 -22.42
C ALA A 279 -2.73 1.45 -23.69
N PRO A 280 -1.57 1.83 -24.26
CA PRO A 280 -1.02 1.13 -25.42
C PRO A 280 -0.91 -0.36 -25.08
N SER A 281 -1.64 -1.23 -25.79
CA SER A 281 -1.43 -2.67 -25.70
C SER A 281 0.07 -2.92 -25.83
N ALA A 282 0.66 -3.63 -24.88
CA ALA A 282 2.03 -4.13 -25.09
C ALA A 282 2.02 -4.82 -26.46
N MET A 283 2.74 -4.23 -27.44
CA MET A 283 2.75 -4.71 -28.80
C MET A 283 2.96 -6.22 -28.75
N SER A 284 1.93 -6.96 -29.11
CA SER A 284 2.07 -8.38 -29.44
C SER A 284 3.23 -8.45 -30.44
N THR A 285 4.37 -8.94 -30.03
CA THR A 285 5.46 -9.27 -30.95
C THR A 285 4.90 -10.36 -31.85
N ILE A 286 4.45 -9.98 -33.06
CA ILE A 286 4.14 -10.90 -34.12
C ILE A 286 5.47 -11.59 -34.44
N THR A 287 5.67 -12.75 -33.87
CA THR A 287 6.78 -13.64 -34.23
C THR A 287 6.48 -14.11 -35.63
N PRO A 288 7.32 -13.83 -36.67
CA PRO A 288 7.09 -14.34 -38.00
C PRO A 288 7.06 -15.88 -37.94
N LYS A 289 6.04 -16.46 -38.52
CA LYS A 289 5.93 -17.90 -38.67
C LYS A 289 7.20 -18.38 -39.40
N PRO A 290 7.92 -19.40 -38.91
CA PRO A 290 9.09 -19.90 -39.61
C PRO A 290 8.67 -20.39 -41.03
N ALA A 291 9.48 -20.00 -42.02
CA ALA A 291 9.28 -20.42 -43.41
C ALA A 291 9.26 -21.96 -43.49
N PRO A 292 8.41 -22.57 -44.34
CA PRO A 292 8.39 -24.01 -44.53
C PRO A 292 9.75 -24.48 -45.05
N ALA A 293 10.29 -25.53 -44.41
CA ALA A 293 11.53 -26.16 -44.84
C ALA A 293 11.43 -26.56 -46.31
N GLN A 294 12.32 -26.05 -47.14
CA GLN A 294 12.47 -26.53 -48.52
C GLN A 294 12.99 -27.95 -48.46
N THR A 295 12.15 -28.90 -48.82
CA THR A 295 12.56 -30.27 -49.10
C THR A 295 13.42 -30.26 -50.39
N ALA A 296 14.71 -30.44 -50.21
CA ALA A 296 15.62 -30.71 -51.31
C ALA A 296 15.27 -32.07 -51.93
N ARG A 297 15.06 -32.06 -53.27
CA ARG A 297 15.04 -33.27 -54.09
C ARG A 297 16.44 -33.67 -54.47
#